data_eb27faf3fcb08f472c67d210b656ab2d
#
_entry.id   eb27faf3fcb08f472c67d210b656ab2d
#
_cell.length_a   1.000
_cell.length_b   1.000
_cell.length_c   1.000
_cell.angle_alpha   90.00
_cell.angle_beta   90.00
_cell.angle_gamma   90.00
#
_symmetry.space_group_name_H-M   'P 1'
#
loop_
_entity.id
_entity.type
_entity.pdbx_description
1 polymer ?
#
loop_
_entity_poly.entity_id
_entity_poly.type
_entity_poly.pdbx_seq_one_letter_code
_entity_poly.pdbx_strand_id
1 'polypeptide(L)'
;MTERRRLVILGVIASVAFGARLGARLARGEADFWEQSYGFYFDLAQKLVAERDFCLDALRCAYWTPLYPAFLALATGGARCFEAVAVAQSLVGAGTTLCAYGLARRWFDARAGLVAAALTALYPYFVAHDTALQETGLYTLAVAAATLALDSVPTARRPARAALLAGGLTGLAMLTRPSLLPFAPLALGWLWLGRRGAPASERWKALSGYAGALCVVLMPWLLRNAAVVGRLTLTTRIGHSLWAGNNPQTFSHYPQGSIDRSAEAAWEALTPAEVAEVGQAIARGETALDDWFRARAWAYVREHPGRTLAAAGRKLGAAFWWRLNPAKGRREQLVYGSGYVPAMLLALGGAWRLARRRQWSPLALCGAHVVAFGLVTAAFWAHTSHRSYLDVYFIALAGGALTSLRRRE
;
A
#
# COMPACT_ATOMS: atom_id res chain seq x y z
N MET A 1 32.04 -0.37 13.29
CA MET A 1 31.90 0.32 11.97
C MET A 1 31.69 1.80 12.25
N THR A 2 32.53 2.67 11.70
CA THR A 2 32.41 4.13 11.86
C THR A 2 31.15 4.66 11.18
N GLU A 3 30.65 5.80 11.63
CA GLU A 3 29.45 6.41 11.04
C GLU A 3 29.64 6.75 9.55
N ARG A 4 30.81 7.32 9.20
CA ARG A 4 31.16 7.62 7.81
C ARG A 4 31.12 6.39 6.91
N ARG A 5 31.71 5.27 7.33
CA ARG A 5 31.69 4.01 6.56
C ARG A 5 30.27 3.48 6.38
N ARG A 6 29.43 3.62 7.41
CA ARG A 6 28.02 3.21 7.34
C ARG A 6 27.25 4.04 6.31
N LEU A 7 27.41 5.35 6.32
CA LEU A 7 26.72 6.25 5.36
C LEU A 7 27.19 5.97 3.92
N VAL A 8 28.47 5.72 3.70
CA VAL A 8 28.99 5.34 2.38
C VAL A 8 28.35 4.04 1.90
N ILE A 9 28.32 3.00 2.74
CA ILE A 9 27.68 1.71 2.37
C ILE A 9 26.20 1.91 2.07
N LEU A 10 25.47 2.69 2.88
CA LEU A 10 24.06 2.97 2.66
C LEU A 10 23.84 3.75 1.35
N GLY A 11 24.72 4.71 1.04
CA GLY A 11 24.68 5.43 -0.24
C GLY A 11 24.87 4.50 -1.44
N VAL A 12 25.85 3.58 -1.37
CA VAL A 12 26.04 2.55 -2.42
C VAL A 12 24.80 1.66 -2.57
N ILE A 13 24.23 1.19 -1.45
CA ILE A 13 23.00 0.37 -1.51
C ILE A 13 21.85 1.15 -2.14
N ALA A 14 21.66 2.42 -1.79
CA ALA A 14 20.61 3.27 -2.38
C ALA A 14 20.85 3.50 -3.87
N SER A 15 22.09 3.70 -4.30
CA SER A 15 22.45 3.80 -5.73
C SER A 15 22.19 2.50 -6.49
N VAL A 16 22.49 1.34 -5.89
CA VAL A 16 22.14 0.03 -6.47
C VAL A 16 20.62 -0.13 -6.55
N ALA A 17 19.86 0.27 -5.53
CA ALA A 17 18.40 0.21 -5.54
C ALA A 17 17.81 1.04 -6.69
N PHE A 18 18.32 2.25 -6.89
CA PHE A 18 17.95 3.14 -7.98
C PHE A 18 18.33 2.53 -9.35
N GLY A 19 19.58 2.13 -9.51
CA GLY A 19 20.11 1.59 -10.78
C GLY A 19 19.43 0.29 -11.20
N ALA A 20 19.11 -0.59 -10.26
CA ALA A 20 18.40 -1.84 -10.54
C ALA A 20 16.99 -1.59 -11.10
N ARG A 21 16.26 -0.59 -10.57
CA ARG A 21 14.93 -0.23 -11.05
C ARG A 21 14.98 0.49 -12.38
N LEU A 22 15.84 1.50 -12.49
CA LEU A 22 16.03 2.22 -13.75
C LEU A 22 16.46 1.28 -14.88
N GLY A 23 17.47 0.43 -14.64
CA GLY A 23 17.93 -0.54 -15.61
C GLY A 23 16.85 -1.56 -16.00
N ALA A 24 16.09 -2.08 -15.01
CA ALA A 24 14.98 -3.00 -15.28
C ALA A 24 13.87 -2.34 -16.10
N ARG A 25 13.56 -1.02 -15.85
CA ARG A 25 12.54 -0.31 -16.62
C ARG A 25 13.01 -0.02 -18.06
N LEU A 26 14.22 0.49 -18.20
CA LEU A 26 14.78 0.78 -19.53
C LEU A 26 14.91 -0.48 -20.39
N ALA A 27 15.31 -1.62 -19.80
CA ALA A 27 15.42 -2.90 -20.49
C ALA A 27 14.08 -3.45 -21.01
N ARG A 28 12.94 -3.10 -20.36
CA ARG A 28 11.59 -3.53 -20.79
C ARG A 28 10.97 -2.61 -21.85
N GLY A 29 11.54 -1.44 -22.05
CA GLY A 29 11.12 -0.49 -23.07
C GLY A 29 9.85 0.31 -22.72
N GLU A 30 9.57 1.31 -23.55
CA GLU A 30 8.50 2.29 -23.35
C GLU A 30 7.12 1.71 -23.66
N ALA A 31 6.97 0.94 -24.74
CA ALA A 31 5.69 0.38 -25.18
C ALA A 31 5.03 -0.47 -24.08
N ASP A 32 5.82 -1.38 -23.44
CA ASP A 32 5.37 -2.18 -22.31
C ASP A 32 4.88 -1.32 -21.13
N PHE A 33 5.44 -0.12 -20.95
CA PHE A 33 5.10 0.75 -19.83
C PHE A 33 3.74 1.42 -20.01
N TRP A 34 3.45 1.99 -21.19
CA TRP A 34 2.21 2.71 -21.42
C TRP A 34 1.02 1.80 -21.71
N GLU A 35 1.24 0.68 -22.40
CA GLU A 35 0.17 -0.18 -22.90
C GLU A 35 -0.28 -1.27 -21.92
N GLN A 36 0.64 -1.83 -21.14
CA GLN A 36 0.37 -2.98 -20.28
C GLN A 36 0.05 -2.64 -18.83
N SER A 37 -0.03 -1.36 -18.47
CA SER A 37 -0.24 -0.92 -17.10
C SER A 37 -1.53 -0.11 -16.95
N TYR A 38 -1.64 0.57 -15.82
CA TYR A 38 -2.79 1.40 -15.49
C TYR A 38 -2.68 2.79 -16.13
N GLY A 39 -2.75 2.87 -17.47
CA GLY A 39 -2.62 4.09 -18.27
C GLY A 39 -3.52 5.25 -17.80
N PHE A 40 -4.71 4.92 -17.30
CA PHE A 40 -5.66 5.90 -16.75
C PHE A 40 -5.07 6.80 -15.64
N TYR A 41 -4.06 6.36 -14.91
CA TYR A 41 -3.36 7.23 -13.96
C TYR A 41 -2.61 8.35 -14.65
N PHE A 42 -2.04 8.05 -15.82
CA PHE A 42 -1.36 9.06 -16.60
C PHE A 42 -2.36 10.00 -17.29
N ASP A 43 -3.49 9.47 -17.77
CA ASP A 43 -4.57 10.29 -18.33
C ASP A 43 -5.10 11.30 -17.29
N LEU A 44 -5.27 10.88 -16.04
CA LEU A 44 -5.61 11.77 -14.92
C LEU A 44 -4.51 12.79 -14.64
N ALA A 45 -3.22 12.43 -14.75
CA ALA A 45 -2.11 13.36 -14.61
C ALA A 45 -2.09 14.42 -15.71
N GLN A 46 -2.37 14.04 -16.96
CA GLN A 46 -2.50 14.96 -18.08
C GLN A 46 -3.66 15.95 -17.88
N LYS A 47 -4.85 15.45 -17.53
CA LYS A 47 -6.03 16.30 -17.24
C LYS A 47 -5.78 17.27 -16.10
N LEU A 48 -5.10 16.79 -15.03
CA LEU A 48 -4.75 17.65 -13.90
C LEU A 48 -3.88 18.85 -14.30
N VAL A 49 -2.94 18.65 -15.22
CA VAL A 49 -2.04 19.71 -15.69
C VAL A 49 -2.72 20.60 -16.74
N ALA A 50 -3.36 20.00 -17.75
CA ALA A 50 -3.91 20.70 -18.89
C ALA A 50 -5.25 21.39 -18.58
N GLU A 51 -6.13 20.72 -17.85
CA GLU A 51 -7.52 21.13 -17.64
C GLU A 51 -7.80 21.53 -16.18
N ARG A 52 -6.87 21.29 -15.25
CA ARG A 52 -7.07 21.42 -13.80
C ARG A 52 -8.26 20.59 -13.30
N ASP A 53 -8.54 19.51 -14.01
CA ASP A 53 -9.61 18.57 -13.71
C ASP A 53 -9.06 17.21 -13.29
N PHE A 54 -9.86 16.48 -12.50
CA PHE A 54 -9.53 15.13 -12.03
C PHE A 54 -10.67 14.15 -12.33
N CYS A 55 -11.42 14.38 -13.39
CA CYS A 55 -12.47 13.48 -13.89
C CYS A 55 -11.94 12.73 -15.12
N LEU A 56 -11.83 11.42 -15.05
CA LEU A 56 -11.51 10.63 -16.23
C LEU A 56 -12.68 10.67 -17.23
N ASP A 57 -13.90 10.56 -16.70
CA ASP A 57 -15.18 10.76 -17.36
C ASP A 57 -16.27 11.12 -16.32
N ALA A 58 -17.52 11.24 -16.74
CA ALA A 58 -18.64 11.65 -15.90
C ALA A 58 -18.94 10.71 -14.72
N LEU A 59 -18.47 9.45 -14.76
CA LEU A 59 -18.66 8.43 -13.71
C LEU A 59 -17.38 8.12 -12.93
N ARG A 60 -16.29 8.83 -13.21
CA ARG A 60 -14.98 8.55 -12.61
C ARG A 60 -14.23 9.84 -12.23
N CYS A 61 -14.91 10.71 -11.45
CA CYS A 61 -14.35 11.95 -10.91
C CYS A 61 -13.72 11.76 -9.51
N ALA A 62 -14.24 10.82 -8.72
CA ALA A 62 -13.73 10.47 -7.40
C ALA A 62 -13.37 8.97 -7.27
N TYR A 63 -13.28 8.26 -8.39
CA TYR A 63 -13.06 6.81 -8.44
C TYR A 63 -11.65 6.43 -7.98
N TRP A 64 -10.63 7.21 -8.35
CA TRP A 64 -9.24 7.04 -7.91
C TRP A 64 -8.82 8.16 -6.97
N THR A 65 -7.79 7.89 -6.17
CA THR A 65 -7.19 8.88 -5.26
C THR A 65 -6.10 9.68 -5.96
N PRO A 66 -5.81 10.92 -5.51
CA PRO A 66 -5.08 11.89 -6.33
C PRO A 66 -3.55 11.77 -6.27
N LEU A 67 -2.95 11.08 -5.25
CA LEU A 67 -1.53 11.26 -5.00
C LEU A 67 -0.65 10.69 -6.11
N TYR A 68 -1.00 9.54 -6.69
CA TYR A 68 -0.19 8.95 -7.75
C TYR A 68 -0.32 9.71 -9.08
N PRO A 69 -1.51 10.10 -9.56
CA PRO A 69 -1.62 11.02 -10.69
C PRO A 69 -0.90 12.36 -10.48
N ALA A 70 -1.00 12.95 -9.28
CA ALA A 70 -0.28 14.18 -8.95
C ALA A 70 1.25 13.98 -8.96
N PHE A 71 1.75 12.82 -8.48
CA PHE A 71 3.15 12.45 -8.58
C PHE A 71 3.61 12.35 -10.05
N LEU A 72 2.82 11.72 -10.91
CA LEU A 72 3.11 11.66 -12.35
C LEU A 72 3.10 13.03 -13.00
N ALA A 73 2.08 13.86 -12.70
CA ALA A 73 1.99 15.22 -13.17
C ALA A 73 3.22 16.06 -12.77
N LEU A 74 3.65 15.94 -11.52
CA LEU A 74 4.83 16.65 -11.01
C LEU A 74 6.13 16.16 -11.67
N ALA A 75 6.25 14.84 -11.92
CA ALA A 75 7.44 14.26 -12.53
C ALA A 75 7.58 14.61 -14.02
N THR A 76 6.46 14.80 -14.75
CA THR A 76 6.45 14.86 -16.22
C THR A 76 5.89 16.18 -16.77
N GLY A 77 5.31 17.03 -15.93
CA GLY A 77 4.56 18.19 -16.40
C GLY A 77 3.33 17.85 -17.25
N GLY A 78 2.82 16.59 -17.16
CA GLY A 78 1.72 16.09 -17.98
C GLY A 78 2.14 15.59 -19.37
N ALA A 79 3.41 15.68 -19.76
CA ALA A 79 3.92 15.13 -21.01
C ALA A 79 4.26 13.63 -20.86
N ARG A 80 4.07 12.82 -21.90
CA ARG A 80 4.52 11.42 -21.92
C ARG A 80 6.05 11.33 -22.00
N CYS A 81 6.70 11.56 -20.87
CA CYS A 81 8.14 11.45 -20.72
C CYS A 81 8.48 10.19 -19.94
N PHE A 82 8.78 9.12 -20.66
CA PHE A 82 9.07 7.80 -20.12
C PHE A 82 10.25 7.82 -19.14
N GLU A 83 11.33 8.51 -19.52
CA GLU A 83 12.55 8.58 -18.72
C GLU A 83 12.30 9.32 -17.39
N ALA A 84 11.52 10.40 -17.42
CA ALA A 84 11.19 11.15 -16.21
C ALA A 84 10.41 10.29 -15.22
N VAL A 85 9.42 9.51 -15.68
CA VAL A 85 8.69 8.58 -14.83
C VAL A 85 9.60 7.45 -14.33
N ALA A 86 10.43 6.88 -15.19
CA ALA A 86 11.37 5.82 -14.84
C ALA A 86 12.35 6.28 -13.74
N VAL A 87 12.89 7.49 -13.85
CA VAL A 87 13.76 8.10 -12.84
C VAL A 87 12.99 8.35 -11.54
N ALA A 88 11.83 9.01 -11.62
CA ALA A 88 11.03 9.35 -10.44
C ALA A 88 10.60 8.12 -9.64
N GLN A 89 10.11 7.07 -10.31
CA GLN A 89 9.75 5.81 -9.65
C GLN A 89 10.98 5.06 -9.08
N SER A 90 12.14 5.14 -9.76
CA SER A 90 13.39 4.56 -9.24
C SER A 90 13.84 5.25 -7.96
N LEU A 91 13.66 6.58 -7.84
CA LEU A 91 13.91 7.34 -6.62
C LEU A 91 12.96 6.93 -5.49
N VAL A 92 11.68 6.68 -5.81
CA VAL A 92 10.69 6.15 -4.85
C VAL A 92 11.17 4.81 -4.28
N GLY A 93 11.63 3.88 -5.11
CA GLY A 93 12.15 2.59 -4.66
C GLY A 93 13.44 2.70 -3.84
N ALA A 94 14.32 3.63 -4.17
CA ALA A 94 15.50 3.95 -3.35
C ALA A 94 15.07 4.53 -1.98
N GLY A 95 14.06 5.39 -1.95
CA GLY A 95 13.45 5.90 -0.71
C GLY A 95 12.89 4.79 0.18
N THR A 96 12.19 3.82 -0.40
CA THR A 96 11.71 2.63 0.32
C THR A 96 12.86 1.84 0.95
N THR A 97 13.99 1.72 0.24
CA THR A 97 15.21 1.07 0.74
C THR A 97 15.77 1.79 1.97
N LEU A 98 15.78 3.13 1.97
CA LEU A 98 16.20 3.94 3.11
C LEU A 98 15.22 3.81 4.30
N CYS A 99 13.93 3.70 4.06
CA CYS A 99 12.95 3.45 5.12
C CYS A 99 13.14 2.07 5.76
N ALA A 100 13.39 1.03 4.97
CA ALA A 100 13.70 -0.32 5.48
C ALA A 100 14.97 -0.32 6.34
N TYR A 101 16.03 0.40 5.91
CA TYR A 101 17.21 0.64 6.76
C TYR A 101 16.84 1.28 8.08
N GLY A 102 16.05 2.36 8.04
CA GLY A 102 15.64 3.12 9.22
C GLY A 102 14.88 2.26 10.24
N LEU A 103 13.89 1.50 9.78
CA LEU A 103 13.09 0.59 10.61
C LEU A 103 13.95 -0.50 11.25
N ALA A 104 14.72 -1.25 10.46
CA ALA A 104 15.54 -2.33 10.99
C ALA A 104 16.65 -1.83 11.92
N ARG A 105 17.23 -0.65 11.64
CA ARG A 105 18.20 0.00 12.53
C ARG A 105 17.57 0.35 13.88
N ARG A 106 16.36 0.84 13.90
CA ARG A 106 15.65 1.22 15.13
C ARG A 106 15.23 0.01 15.94
N TRP A 107 14.79 -1.04 15.28
CA TRP A 107 14.31 -2.26 15.95
C TRP A 107 15.44 -3.16 16.43
N PHE A 108 16.59 -3.12 15.80
CA PHE A 108 17.74 -3.96 16.13
C PHE A 108 19.04 -3.16 16.26
N ASP A 109 19.73 -2.93 15.14
CA ASP A 109 20.97 -2.17 15.07
C ASP A 109 21.32 -1.74 13.64
N ALA A 110 22.40 -0.97 13.48
CA ALA A 110 22.83 -0.45 12.18
C ALA A 110 23.24 -1.55 11.18
N ARG A 111 23.70 -2.71 11.63
CA ARG A 111 24.04 -3.84 10.74
C ARG A 111 22.75 -4.46 10.19
N ALA A 112 21.75 -4.67 11.05
CA ALA A 112 20.42 -5.12 10.63
C ALA A 112 19.79 -4.16 9.60
N GLY A 113 19.95 -2.84 9.84
CA GLY A 113 19.53 -1.82 8.88
C GLY A 113 20.18 -1.98 7.52
N LEU A 114 21.50 -2.13 7.43
CA LEU A 114 22.19 -2.32 6.16
C LEU A 114 21.78 -3.60 5.44
N VAL A 115 21.58 -4.70 6.18
CA VAL A 115 21.07 -5.95 5.62
C VAL A 115 19.66 -5.78 5.07
N ALA A 116 18.77 -5.14 5.82
CA ALA A 116 17.40 -4.86 5.37
C ALA A 116 17.40 -3.96 4.12
N ALA A 117 18.26 -2.92 4.09
CA ALA A 117 18.41 -2.08 2.91
C ALA A 117 18.88 -2.88 1.69
N ALA A 118 19.91 -3.72 1.82
CA ALA A 118 20.43 -4.54 0.73
C ALA A 118 19.38 -5.52 0.19
N LEU A 119 18.62 -6.17 1.07
CA LEU A 119 17.50 -7.03 0.68
C LEU A 119 16.41 -6.24 -0.05
N THR A 120 16.02 -5.06 0.46
CA THR A 120 14.99 -4.21 -0.17
C THR A 120 15.43 -3.69 -1.53
N ALA A 121 16.71 -3.32 -1.67
CA ALA A 121 17.28 -2.79 -2.92
C ALA A 121 17.07 -3.75 -4.10
N LEU A 122 17.26 -5.05 -3.86
CA LEU A 122 17.21 -6.10 -4.87
C LEU A 122 15.99 -7.02 -4.74
N TYR A 123 15.02 -6.67 -3.88
CA TYR A 123 13.81 -7.49 -3.71
C TYR A 123 13.01 -7.53 -5.01
N PRO A 124 12.90 -8.70 -5.68
CA PRO A 124 12.39 -8.75 -7.04
C PRO A 124 10.98 -8.19 -7.19
N TYR A 125 10.17 -8.39 -6.16
CA TYR A 125 8.78 -7.94 -6.18
C TYR A 125 8.66 -6.41 -6.12
N PHE A 126 9.52 -5.74 -5.35
CA PHE A 126 9.58 -4.27 -5.36
C PHE A 126 10.10 -3.75 -6.70
N VAL A 127 11.16 -4.35 -7.25
CA VAL A 127 11.67 -3.94 -8.56
C VAL A 127 10.58 -4.05 -9.62
N ALA A 128 9.80 -5.14 -9.64
CA ALA A 128 8.73 -5.35 -10.60
C ALA A 128 7.61 -4.28 -10.46
N HIS A 129 7.18 -3.97 -9.22
CA HIS A 129 6.10 -3.00 -8.98
C HIS A 129 6.55 -1.54 -9.09
N ASP A 130 7.77 -1.22 -8.69
CA ASP A 130 8.32 0.12 -8.81
C ASP A 130 8.60 0.51 -10.27
N THR A 131 8.71 -0.48 -11.18
CA THR A 131 8.95 -0.26 -12.61
C THR A 131 7.70 -0.34 -13.48
N ALA A 132 6.53 -0.60 -12.91
CA ALA A 132 5.24 -0.56 -13.61
C ALA A 132 4.54 0.81 -13.42
N LEU A 133 3.66 1.20 -14.34
CA LEU A 133 2.83 2.39 -14.20
C LEU A 133 1.68 2.12 -13.22
N GLN A 134 1.99 2.13 -11.95
CA GLN A 134 1.03 1.86 -10.86
C GLN A 134 1.46 2.52 -9.55
N GLU A 135 0.50 2.74 -8.68
CA GLU A 135 0.69 3.45 -7.41
C GLU A 135 1.42 2.62 -6.33
N THR A 136 1.66 1.33 -6.55
CA THR A 136 2.16 0.37 -5.54
C THR A 136 3.50 0.79 -4.92
N GLY A 137 4.46 1.25 -5.73
CA GLY A 137 5.78 1.70 -5.25
C GLY A 137 5.65 2.95 -4.38
N LEU A 138 4.93 3.98 -4.85
CA LEU A 138 4.70 5.20 -4.10
C LEU A 138 3.95 4.95 -2.79
N TYR A 139 2.93 4.09 -2.82
CA TYR A 139 2.21 3.64 -1.64
C TYR A 139 3.12 2.97 -0.63
N THR A 140 3.99 2.05 -1.09
CA THR A 140 4.95 1.35 -0.23
C THR A 140 5.92 2.31 0.44
N LEU A 141 6.46 3.29 -0.28
CA LEU A 141 7.30 4.35 0.29
C LEU A 141 6.54 5.17 1.32
N ALA A 142 5.33 5.66 0.98
CA ALA A 142 4.55 6.52 1.85
C ALA A 142 4.19 5.81 3.17
N VAL A 143 3.78 4.53 3.11
CA VAL A 143 3.47 3.74 4.29
C VAL A 143 4.73 3.44 5.11
N ALA A 144 5.84 3.08 4.48
CA ALA A 144 7.10 2.81 5.18
C ALA A 144 7.65 4.07 5.87
N ALA A 145 7.57 5.23 5.21
CA ALA A 145 7.97 6.52 5.79
C ALA A 145 7.05 6.95 6.95
N ALA A 146 5.72 6.78 6.78
CA ALA A 146 4.75 7.03 7.84
C ALA A 146 5.03 6.16 9.08
N THR A 147 5.32 4.88 8.86
CA THR A 147 5.64 3.93 9.94
C THR A 147 6.95 4.28 10.64
N LEU A 148 7.98 4.65 9.88
CA LEU A 148 9.26 5.08 10.44
C LEU A 148 9.10 6.35 11.27
N ALA A 149 8.32 7.32 10.79
CA ALA A 149 7.99 8.53 11.54
C ALA A 149 7.19 8.20 12.80
N LEU A 150 6.18 7.36 12.70
CA LEU A 150 5.34 6.92 13.82
C LEU A 150 6.17 6.19 14.89
N ASP A 151 7.02 5.23 14.49
CA ASP A 151 7.94 4.51 15.39
C ASP A 151 8.92 5.44 16.11
N SER A 152 9.22 6.62 15.53
CA SER A 152 10.10 7.61 16.15
C SER A 152 9.43 8.40 17.28
N VAL A 153 8.10 8.51 17.32
CA VAL A 153 7.37 9.39 18.24
C VAL A 153 7.68 9.13 19.72
N PRO A 154 7.72 7.87 20.22
CA PRO A 154 7.99 7.62 21.63
C PRO A 154 9.38 8.11 22.12
N THR A 155 10.35 8.15 21.21
CA THR A 155 11.76 8.50 21.55
C THR A 155 12.15 9.90 21.05
N ALA A 156 11.24 10.61 20.39
CA ALA A 156 11.54 11.94 19.83
C ALA A 156 11.69 13.01 20.92
N ARG A 157 12.63 13.94 20.74
CA ARG A 157 12.76 15.11 21.60
C ARG A 157 11.52 16.02 21.56
N ARG A 158 10.80 16.03 20.44
CA ARG A 158 9.56 16.80 20.21
C ARG A 158 8.47 15.85 19.69
N PRO A 159 7.84 15.06 20.57
CA PRO A 159 6.91 14.00 20.17
C PRO A 159 5.73 14.51 19.32
N ALA A 160 5.18 15.69 19.65
CA ALA A 160 4.09 16.28 18.89
C ALA A 160 4.47 16.56 17.43
N ARG A 161 5.69 17.07 17.16
CA ARG A 161 6.16 17.29 15.78
C ARG A 161 6.38 15.98 15.03
N ALA A 162 6.92 14.97 15.69
CA ALA A 162 7.09 13.65 15.11
C ALA A 162 5.73 13.02 14.80
N ALA A 163 4.73 13.21 15.65
CA ALA A 163 3.37 12.75 15.44
C ALA A 163 2.67 13.49 14.28
N LEU A 164 2.86 14.82 14.16
CA LEU A 164 2.39 15.60 12.99
C LEU A 164 2.96 15.03 11.68
N LEU A 165 4.26 14.77 11.64
CA LEU A 165 4.91 14.18 10.46
C LEU A 165 4.33 12.80 10.14
N ALA A 166 4.19 11.94 11.16
CA ALA A 166 3.63 10.60 10.98
C ALA A 166 2.17 10.65 10.48
N GLY A 167 1.34 11.53 11.03
CA GLY A 167 -0.05 11.72 10.59
C GLY A 167 -0.14 12.24 9.16
N GLY A 168 0.66 13.23 8.80
CA GLY A 168 0.73 13.78 7.45
C GLY A 168 1.15 12.72 6.41
N LEU A 169 2.21 11.95 6.70
CA LEU A 169 2.66 10.85 5.83
C LEU A 169 1.62 9.73 5.74
N THR A 170 0.89 9.43 6.82
CA THR A 170 -0.22 8.48 6.79
C THR A 170 -1.35 8.99 5.88
N GLY A 171 -1.67 10.28 5.95
CA GLY A 171 -2.63 10.92 5.05
C GLY A 171 -2.22 10.83 3.58
N LEU A 172 -0.96 11.09 3.26
CA LEU A 172 -0.43 10.91 1.90
C LEU A 172 -0.52 9.45 1.45
N ALA A 173 -0.21 8.48 2.31
CA ALA A 173 -0.39 7.08 2.00
C ALA A 173 -1.86 6.74 1.70
N MET A 174 -2.83 7.31 2.45
CA MET A 174 -4.27 7.13 2.19
C MET A 174 -4.72 7.81 0.90
N LEU A 175 -4.12 8.94 0.53
CA LEU A 175 -4.35 9.58 -0.78
C LEU A 175 -3.71 8.82 -1.94
N THR A 176 -2.87 7.81 -1.66
CA THR A 176 -2.40 6.84 -2.64
C THR A 176 -3.34 5.64 -2.71
N ARG A 177 -3.69 5.07 -1.55
CA ARG A 177 -4.64 3.96 -1.42
C ARG A 177 -5.47 4.08 -0.14
N PRO A 178 -6.81 4.25 -0.23
CA PRO A 178 -7.71 4.33 0.92
C PRO A 178 -7.75 3.04 1.76
N SER A 179 -7.26 1.93 1.25
CA SER A 179 -7.17 0.65 1.98
C SER A 179 -6.35 0.73 3.27
N LEU A 180 -5.58 1.81 3.49
CA LEU A 180 -4.88 2.06 4.75
C LEU A 180 -5.78 2.65 5.86
N LEU A 181 -7.03 3.05 5.57
CA LEU A 181 -7.93 3.68 6.55
C LEU A 181 -8.03 2.92 7.89
N PRO A 182 -8.16 1.56 7.93
CA PRO A 182 -8.24 0.84 9.19
C PRO A 182 -6.96 0.92 10.04
N PHE A 183 -5.84 1.34 9.47
CA PHE A 183 -4.59 1.53 10.21
C PHE A 183 -4.63 2.76 11.12
N ALA A 184 -5.37 3.83 10.78
CA ALA A 184 -5.38 5.06 11.57
C ALA A 184 -5.83 4.86 13.04
N PRO A 185 -6.95 4.20 13.36
CA PRO A 185 -7.32 3.93 14.74
C PRO A 185 -6.32 3.00 15.45
N LEU A 186 -5.72 2.06 14.75
CA LEU A 186 -4.69 1.17 15.31
C LEU A 186 -3.42 1.95 15.64
N ALA A 187 -3.01 2.89 14.78
CA ALA A 187 -1.89 3.79 15.02
C ALA A 187 -2.13 4.71 16.24
N LEU A 188 -3.33 5.25 16.38
CA LEU A 188 -3.72 6.05 17.57
C LEU A 188 -3.66 5.20 18.84
N GLY A 189 -4.19 3.98 18.80
CA GLY A 189 -4.09 3.03 19.90
C GLY A 189 -2.63 2.70 20.25
N TRP A 190 -1.81 2.45 19.25
CA TRP A 190 -0.37 2.20 19.44
C TRP A 190 0.36 3.40 20.05
N LEU A 191 0.10 4.62 19.59
CA LEU A 191 0.64 5.86 20.17
C LEU A 191 0.23 6.04 21.63
N TRP A 192 -1.05 5.79 21.94
CA TRP A 192 -1.57 5.87 23.31
C TRP A 192 -0.88 4.90 24.24
N LEU A 193 -0.70 3.65 23.80
CA LEU A 193 -0.07 2.58 24.58
C LEU A 193 1.44 2.77 24.69
N GLY A 194 2.10 3.17 23.62
CA GLY A 194 3.57 3.36 23.57
C GLY A 194 4.08 4.52 24.43
N ARG A 195 3.20 5.39 24.89
CA ARG A 195 3.50 6.54 25.74
C ARG A 195 2.86 6.48 27.13
N ARG A 196 2.56 5.28 27.62
CA ARG A 196 1.90 5.12 28.95
C ARG A 196 2.67 5.77 30.11
N GLY A 197 3.99 5.85 30.04
CA GLY A 197 4.84 6.53 31.04
C GLY A 197 4.89 8.06 30.94
N ALA A 198 4.31 8.66 29.88
CA ALA A 198 4.27 10.10 29.71
C ALA A 198 2.99 10.71 30.37
N PRO A 199 3.05 11.99 30.78
CA PRO A 199 1.86 12.71 31.23
C PRO A 199 0.72 12.65 30.22
N ALA A 200 -0.55 12.64 30.69
CA ALA A 200 -1.72 12.56 29.83
C ALA A 200 -1.75 13.69 28.77
N SER A 201 -1.34 14.91 29.17
CA SER A 201 -1.26 16.07 28.27
C SER A 201 -0.31 15.82 27.08
N GLU A 202 0.84 15.22 27.30
CA GLU A 202 1.80 14.89 26.24
C GLU A 202 1.29 13.77 25.33
N ARG A 203 0.55 12.82 25.88
CA ARG A 203 -0.11 11.77 25.09
C ARG A 203 -1.16 12.37 24.16
N TRP A 204 -2.02 13.25 24.72
CA TRP A 204 -3.04 13.94 23.92
C TRP A 204 -2.44 14.83 22.84
N LYS A 205 -1.34 15.57 23.12
CA LYS A 205 -0.63 16.36 22.10
C LYS A 205 -0.10 15.50 20.95
N ALA A 206 0.39 14.29 21.24
CA ALA A 206 0.84 13.37 20.18
C ALA A 206 -0.34 12.83 19.36
N LEU A 207 -1.43 12.45 20.02
CA LEU A 207 -2.63 11.95 19.33
C LEU A 207 -3.28 13.02 18.46
N SER A 208 -3.51 14.22 19.04
CA SER A 208 -4.11 15.34 18.29
C SER A 208 -3.20 15.81 17.16
N GLY A 209 -1.88 15.79 17.35
CA GLY A 209 -0.91 16.08 16.29
C GLY A 209 -1.00 15.10 15.14
N TYR A 210 -1.05 13.79 15.41
CA TYR A 210 -1.21 12.75 14.39
C TYR A 210 -2.55 12.87 13.67
N ALA A 211 -3.64 12.89 14.41
CA ALA A 211 -5.00 12.97 13.85
C ALA A 211 -5.24 14.29 13.09
N GLY A 212 -4.79 15.42 13.66
CA GLY A 212 -4.93 16.73 13.02
C GLY A 212 -4.17 16.81 11.68
N ALA A 213 -2.92 16.35 11.64
CA ALA A 213 -2.15 16.33 10.39
C ALA A 213 -2.74 15.38 9.36
N LEU A 214 -3.23 14.21 9.78
CA LEU A 214 -3.95 13.28 8.91
C LEU A 214 -5.19 13.96 8.30
N CYS A 215 -6.02 14.60 9.12
CA CYS A 215 -7.21 15.31 8.65
C CYS A 215 -6.84 16.46 7.69
N VAL A 216 -5.84 17.28 8.02
CA VAL A 216 -5.40 18.39 7.17
C VAL A 216 -4.98 17.90 5.77
N VAL A 217 -4.29 16.76 5.68
CA VAL A 217 -3.86 16.20 4.40
C VAL A 217 -5.04 15.63 3.61
N LEU A 218 -6.00 14.99 4.27
CA LEU A 218 -7.16 14.37 3.59
C LEU A 218 -8.24 15.40 3.22
N MET A 219 -8.41 16.46 4.01
CA MET A 219 -9.52 17.39 3.91
C MET A 219 -9.68 18.05 2.52
N PRO A 220 -8.62 18.55 1.85
CA PRO A 220 -8.76 19.15 0.53
C PRO A 220 -9.39 18.20 -0.49
N TRP A 221 -8.99 16.92 -0.46
CA TRP A 221 -9.55 15.90 -1.35
C TRP A 221 -11.00 15.55 -1.00
N LEU A 222 -11.30 15.42 0.29
CA LEU A 222 -12.66 15.15 0.76
C LEU A 222 -13.62 16.28 0.39
N LEU A 223 -13.22 17.54 0.57
CA LEU A 223 -14.03 18.72 0.22
C LEU A 223 -14.22 18.83 -1.30
N ARG A 224 -13.15 18.60 -2.09
CA ARG A 224 -13.26 18.52 -3.54
C ARG A 224 -14.28 17.47 -3.97
N ASN A 225 -14.22 16.26 -3.42
CA ASN A 225 -15.15 15.20 -3.77
C ASN A 225 -16.59 15.53 -3.31
N ALA A 226 -16.75 16.15 -2.15
CA ALA A 226 -18.07 16.64 -1.72
C ALA A 226 -18.66 17.67 -2.72
N ALA A 227 -17.83 18.56 -3.26
CA ALA A 227 -18.27 19.54 -4.24
C ALA A 227 -18.59 18.93 -5.62
N VAL A 228 -17.78 17.93 -6.07
CA VAL A 228 -17.90 17.39 -7.44
C VAL A 228 -18.91 16.25 -7.53
N VAL A 229 -18.92 15.32 -6.55
CA VAL A 229 -19.79 14.13 -6.60
C VAL A 229 -20.83 14.10 -5.48
N GLY A 230 -20.97 15.21 -4.74
CA GLY A 230 -21.99 15.36 -3.66
C GLY A 230 -21.72 14.48 -2.43
N ARG A 231 -20.52 13.93 -2.26
CA ARG A 231 -20.21 13.01 -1.14
C ARG A 231 -18.83 13.26 -0.55
N LEU A 232 -18.77 13.36 0.79
CA LEU A 232 -17.51 13.43 1.53
C LEU A 232 -16.88 12.03 1.57
N THR A 233 -16.09 11.68 0.56
CA THR A 233 -15.47 10.36 0.41
C THR A 233 -14.04 10.46 -0.15
N LEU A 234 -13.18 9.50 0.17
CA LEU A 234 -11.87 9.38 -0.47
C LEU A 234 -11.96 8.78 -1.87
N THR A 235 -12.95 7.91 -2.10
CA THR A 235 -13.16 7.27 -3.39
C THR A 235 -14.60 6.78 -3.49
N THR A 236 -15.15 6.75 -4.70
CA THR A 236 -16.44 6.15 -5.06
C THR A 236 -16.29 4.70 -5.56
N ARG A 237 -15.10 4.11 -5.40
CA ARG A 237 -14.81 2.71 -5.79
C ARG A 237 -15.15 1.70 -4.69
N ILE A 238 -15.63 2.14 -3.53
CA ILE A 238 -15.82 1.27 -2.35
C ILE A 238 -16.89 0.21 -2.63
N GLY A 239 -18.04 0.61 -3.17
CA GLY A 239 -19.13 -0.30 -3.51
C GLY A 239 -18.72 -1.33 -4.55
N HIS A 240 -18.10 -0.87 -5.66
CA HIS A 240 -17.60 -1.76 -6.70
C HIS A 240 -16.59 -2.78 -6.15
N SER A 241 -15.61 -2.33 -5.36
CA SER A 241 -14.62 -3.23 -4.78
C SER A 241 -15.23 -4.23 -3.77
N LEU A 242 -16.23 -3.80 -3.01
CA LEU A 242 -16.97 -4.67 -2.09
C LEU A 242 -17.76 -5.73 -2.87
N TRP A 243 -18.44 -5.33 -3.94
CA TRP A 243 -19.21 -6.24 -4.81
C TRP A 243 -18.29 -7.22 -5.55
N ALA A 244 -17.17 -6.78 -6.12
CA ALA A 244 -16.20 -7.65 -6.75
C ALA A 244 -15.70 -8.76 -5.80
N GLY A 245 -15.55 -8.43 -4.52
CA GLY A 245 -15.14 -9.38 -3.49
C GLY A 245 -16.27 -10.19 -2.85
N ASN A 246 -17.57 -9.88 -3.11
CA ASN A 246 -18.70 -10.53 -2.44
C ASN A 246 -19.90 -10.68 -3.42
N ASN A 247 -19.76 -11.62 -4.32
CA ASN A 247 -20.77 -12.03 -5.31
C ASN A 247 -20.58 -13.52 -5.64
N PRO A 248 -21.50 -14.18 -6.33
CA PRO A 248 -21.40 -15.60 -6.68
C PRO A 248 -20.15 -15.95 -7.50
N GLN A 249 -19.61 -15.00 -8.28
CA GLN A 249 -18.50 -15.19 -9.20
C GLN A 249 -17.13 -14.81 -8.62
N THR A 250 -17.04 -14.37 -7.34
CA THR A 250 -15.82 -13.83 -6.72
C THR A 250 -14.57 -14.71 -6.92
N PHE A 251 -14.71 -16.03 -6.98
CA PHE A 251 -13.61 -16.98 -7.19
C PHE A 251 -13.68 -17.75 -8.52
N SER A 252 -14.53 -17.34 -9.47
CA SER A 252 -14.76 -18.09 -10.70
C SER A 252 -13.50 -18.24 -11.57
N HIS A 253 -12.60 -17.25 -11.55
CA HIS A 253 -11.35 -17.27 -12.31
C HIS A 253 -10.09 -17.44 -11.44
N TYR A 254 -10.26 -17.63 -10.13
CA TYR A 254 -9.11 -17.85 -9.23
C TYR A 254 -8.64 -19.32 -9.27
N PRO A 255 -7.33 -19.60 -9.29
CA PRO A 255 -6.17 -18.67 -9.20
C PRO A 255 -5.62 -18.20 -10.56
N GLN A 256 -6.16 -18.68 -11.70
CA GLN A 256 -5.61 -18.46 -13.04
C GLN A 256 -5.83 -17.01 -13.51
N GLY A 257 -6.99 -16.45 -13.22
CA GLY A 257 -7.35 -15.08 -13.53
C GLY A 257 -7.33 -14.14 -12.32
N SER A 258 -7.43 -12.85 -12.61
CA SER A 258 -7.54 -11.81 -11.58
C SER A 258 -8.96 -11.72 -11.02
N ILE A 259 -9.09 -11.01 -9.90
CA ILE A 259 -10.41 -10.61 -9.37
C ILE A 259 -11.19 -9.77 -10.39
N ASP A 260 -10.49 -8.99 -11.23
CA ASP A 260 -11.14 -8.18 -12.26
C ASP A 260 -11.89 -9.06 -13.25
N ARG A 261 -11.31 -10.19 -13.69
CA ARG A 261 -12.00 -11.18 -14.51
C ARG A 261 -13.22 -11.83 -13.83
N SER A 262 -13.11 -12.08 -12.53
CA SER A 262 -14.25 -12.57 -11.75
C SER A 262 -15.34 -11.52 -11.60
N ALA A 263 -14.97 -10.23 -11.51
CA ALA A 263 -15.92 -9.12 -11.51
C ALA A 263 -16.58 -8.91 -12.89
N GLU A 264 -15.85 -9.07 -13.99
CA GLU A 264 -16.38 -9.09 -15.36
C GLU A 264 -17.40 -10.22 -15.51
N ALA A 265 -17.08 -11.45 -15.10
CA ALA A 265 -18.00 -12.56 -15.12
C ALA A 265 -19.26 -12.33 -14.26
N ALA A 266 -19.11 -11.65 -13.11
CA ALA A 266 -20.25 -11.25 -12.30
C ALA A 266 -21.11 -10.18 -12.99
N TRP A 267 -20.48 -9.27 -13.73
CA TRP A 267 -21.18 -8.27 -14.53
C TRP A 267 -21.97 -8.90 -15.69
N GLU A 268 -21.36 -9.83 -16.42
CA GLU A 268 -21.98 -10.57 -17.51
C GLU A 268 -23.15 -11.45 -17.03
N ALA A 269 -23.14 -11.87 -15.77
CA ALA A 269 -24.18 -12.69 -15.16
C ALA A 269 -25.37 -11.88 -14.60
N LEU A 270 -25.40 -10.54 -14.78
CA LEU A 270 -26.52 -9.71 -14.34
C LEU A 270 -27.80 -10.06 -15.12
N THR A 271 -28.91 -10.15 -14.38
CA THR A 271 -30.23 -10.33 -14.98
C THR A 271 -30.69 -9.07 -15.73
N PRO A 272 -31.65 -9.17 -16.70
CA PRO A 272 -32.17 -8.00 -17.38
C PRO A 272 -32.73 -6.92 -16.44
N ALA A 273 -33.33 -7.31 -15.31
CA ALA A 273 -33.81 -6.37 -14.29
C ALA A 273 -32.64 -5.62 -13.61
N GLU A 274 -31.56 -6.34 -13.27
CA GLU A 274 -30.35 -5.73 -12.68
C GLU A 274 -29.63 -4.82 -13.67
N VAL A 275 -29.59 -5.17 -14.95
CA VAL A 275 -29.06 -4.31 -16.01
C VAL A 275 -29.86 -3.00 -16.10
N ALA A 276 -31.17 -3.07 -15.98
CA ALA A 276 -32.02 -1.86 -15.96
C ALA A 276 -31.77 -1.00 -14.72
N GLU A 277 -31.65 -1.61 -13.53
CA GLU A 277 -31.31 -0.90 -12.29
C GLU A 277 -29.95 -0.19 -12.38
N VAL A 278 -28.93 -0.87 -12.88
CA VAL A 278 -27.61 -0.30 -13.05
C VAL A 278 -27.61 0.84 -14.07
N GLY A 279 -28.38 0.71 -15.15
CA GLY A 279 -28.60 1.78 -16.11
C GLY A 279 -29.18 3.03 -15.47
N GLN A 280 -30.18 2.88 -14.59
CA GLN A 280 -30.72 3.99 -13.80
C GLN A 280 -29.70 4.58 -12.81
N ALA A 281 -28.87 3.73 -12.19
CA ALA A 281 -27.82 4.19 -11.29
C ALA A 281 -26.74 5.01 -12.04
N ILE A 282 -26.34 4.57 -13.23
CA ILE A 282 -25.44 5.29 -14.14
C ILE A 282 -26.01 6.66 -14.51
N ALA A 283 -27.29 6.72 -14.88
CA ALA A 283 -27.95 7.98 -15.23
C ALA A 283 -28.02 8.98 -14.06
N ARG A 284 -28.01 8.50 -12.81
CA ARG A 284 -27.98 9.33 -11.60
C ARG A 284 -26.56 9.75 -11.17
N GLY A 285 -25.51 9.17 -11.75
CA GLY A 285 -24.13 9.55 -11.56
C GLY A 285 -23.30 8.60 -10.70
N GLU A 286 -22.03 8.97 -10.49
CA GLU A 286 -20.98 8.13 -9.93
C GLU A 286 -21.30 7.59 -8.52
N THR A 287 -21.85 8.41 -7.64
CA THR A 287 -22.20 8.00 -6.27
C THR A 287 -23.38 7.03 -6.22
N ALA A 288 -24.36 7.20 -7.12
CA ALA A 288 -25.51 6.29 -7.22
C ALA A 288 -25.07 4.91 -7.73
N LEU A 289 -24.13 4.88 -8.65
CA LEU A 289 -23.52 3.64 -9.13
C LEU A 289 -22.73 2.92 -8.02
N ASP A 290 -21.92 3.64 -7.24
CA ASP A 290 -21.21 3.08 -6.08
C ASP A 290 -22.20 2.49 -5.04
N ASP A 291 -23.33 3.18 -4.80
CA ASP A 291 -24.37 2.71 -3.88
C ASP A 291 -25.10 1.47 -4.38
N TRP A 292 -25.36 1.37 -5.70
CA TRP A 292 -25.94 0.16 -6.28
C TRP A 292 -25.02 -1.06 -6.05
N PHE A 293 -23.74 -0.94 -6.36
CA PHE A 293 -22.77 -2.01 -6.09
C PHE A 293 -22.70 -2.38 -4.60
N ARG A 294 -22.72 -1.36 -3.73
CA ARG A 294 -22.66 -1.57 -2.28
C ARG A 294 -23.90 -2.31 -1.77
N ALA A 295 -25.08 -1.93 -2.26
CA ALA A 295 -26.33 -2.58 -1.89
C ALA A 295 -26.35 -4.06 -2.31
N ARG A 296 -25.89 -4.37 -3.54
CA ARG A 296 -25.79 -5.74 -4.05
C ARG A 296 -24.79 -6.58 -3.25
N ALA A 297 -23.64 -6.04 -2.93
CA ALA A 297 -22.66 -6.73 -2.11
C ALA A 297 -23.23 -7.07 -0.72
N TRP A 298 -23.90 -6.12 -0.07
CA TRP A 298 -24.52 -6.34 1.23
C TRP A 298 -25.70 -7.31 1.19
N ALA A 299 -26.50 -7.32 0.12
CA ALA A 299 -27.54 -8.33 -0.08
C ALA A 299 -26.91 -9.73 -0.09
N TYR A 300 -25.89 -9.94 -0.93
CA TYR A 300 -25.16 -11.21 -0.98
C TYR A 300 -24.58 -11.66 0.37
N VAL A 301 -23.95 -10.74 1.09
CA VAL A 301 -23.37 -11.02 2.43
C VAL A 301 -24.43 -11.48 3.43
N ARG A 302 -25.63 -10.83 3.42
CA ARG A 302 -26.74 -11.17 4.32
C ARG A 302 -27.39 -12.50 3.97
N GLU A 303 -27.54 -12.77 2.68
CA GLU A 303 -28.14 -14.02 2.18
C GLU A 303 -27.21 -15.22 2.33
N HIS A 304 -25.88 -14.97 2.28
CA HIS A 304 -24.87 -16.03 2.28
C HIS A 304 -23.75 -15.82 3.33
N PRO A 305 -24.07 -15.63 4.64
CA PRO A 305 -23.07 -15.28 5.66
C PRO A 305 -21.97 -16.33 5.81
N GLY A 306 -22.30 -17.62 5.76
CA GLY A 306 -21.36 -18.73 5.83
C GLY A 306 -20.39 -18.76 4.65
N ARG A 307 -20.90 -18.55 3.42
CA ARG A 307 -20.05 -18.44 2.22
C ARG A 307 -19.15 -17.22 2.27
N THR A 308 -19.65 -16.09 2.75
CA THR A 308 -18.87 -14.86 2.92
C THR A 308 -17.72 -15.04 3.91
N LEU A 309 -17.97 -15.69 5.04
CA LEU A 309 -16.92 -15.99 6.03
C LEU A 309 -15.87 -16.94 5.48
N ALA A 310 -16.28 -18.01 4.80
CA ALA A 310 -15.36 -18.93 4.12
C ALA A 310 -14.54 -18.21 3.03
N ALA A 311 -15.18 -17.33 2.25
CA ALA A 311 -14.53 -16.51 1.24
C ALA A 311 -13.51 -15.53 1.86
N ALA A 312 -13.80 -14.93 3.02
CA ALA A 312 -12.87 -14.07 3.75
C ALA A 312 -11.58 -14.83 4.13
N GLY A 313 -11.71 -16.04 4.67
CA GLY A 313 -10.56 -16.92 4.95
C GLY A 313 -9.76 -17.27 3.70
N ARG A 314 -10.44 -17.59 2.57
CA ARG A 314 -9.80 -17.87 1.29
C ARG A 314 -9.07 -16.66 0.71
N LYS A 315 -9.65 -15.44 0.83
CA LYS A 315 -9.02 -14.19 0.42
C LYS A 315 -7.72 -13.93 1.21
N LEU A 316 -7.76 -14.10 2.53
CA LEU A 316 -6.58 -13.97 3.40
C LEU A 316 -5.50 -14.99 3.02
N GLY A 317 -5.87 -16.26 2.84
CA GLY A 317 -4.96 -17.29 2.37
C GLY A 317 -4.31 -16.91 1.03
N ALA A 318 -5.10 -16.46 0.05
CA ALA A 318 -4.61 -16.05 -1.26
C ALA A 318 -3.64 -14.86 -1.19
N ALA A 319 -3.91 -13.88 -0.31
CA ALA A 319 -3.08 -12.68 -0.15
C ALA A 319 -1.70 -12.99 0.44
N PHE A 320 -1.60 -13.95 1.37
CA PHE A 320 -0.35 -14.35 2.02
C PHE A 320 0.33 -15.56 1.37
N TRP A 321 -0.23 -16.09 0.27
CA TRP A 321 0.30 -17.27 -0.38
C TRP A 321 1.69 -17.02 -0.98
N TRP A 322 2.48 -18.07 -1.07
CA TRP A 322 3.84 -18.02 -1.63
C TRP A 322 3.86 -17.95 -3.17
N ARG A 323 2.73 -18.14 -3.82
CA ARG A 323 2.55 -17.96 -5.27
C ARG A 323 1.87 -16.63 -5.57
N LEU A 324 2.20 -16.08 -6.74
CA LEU A 324 1.54 -14.87 -7.25
C LEU A 324 0.06 -15.11 -7.51
N ASN A 325 -0.75 -14.13 -7.14
CA ASN A 325 -2.16 -14.04 -7.45
C ASN A 325 -2.43 -12.68 -8.13
N PRO A 326 -2.93 -12.64 -9.38
CA PRO A 326 -3.22 -13.79 -10.24
C PRO A 326 -1.99 -14.63 -10.60
N ALA A 327 -2.22 -15.88 -11.00
CA ALA A 327 -1.14 -16.79 -11.39
C ALA A 327 -0.37 -16.22 -12.58
N LYS A 328 0.95 -16.33 -12.51
CA LYS A 328 1.90 -15.90 -13.54
C LYS A 328 2.70 -17.11 -14.05
N GLY A 329 3.53 -16.88 -15.03
CA GLY A 329 4.41 -17.90 -15.58
C GLY A 329 5.37 -18.50 -14.54
N ARG A 330 5.97 -19.65 -14.86
CA ARG A 330 6.84 -20.37 -13.91
C ARG A 330 8.05 -19.53 -13.46
N ARG A 331 8.59 -18.70 -14.35
CA ARG A 331 9.73 -17.82 -14.02
C ARG A 331 9.34 -16.78 -12.98
N GLU A 332 8.25 -16.08 -13.20
CA GLU A 332 7.75 -15.04 -12.27
C GLU A 332 7.40 -15.66 -10.92
N GLN A 333 6.80 -16.84 -10.90
CA GLN A 333 6.50 -17.56 -9.66
C GLN A 333 7.77 -17.92 -8.88
N LEU A 334 8.81 -18.41 -9.55
CA LEU A 334 10.09 -18.75 -8.93
C LEU A 334 10.81 -17.50 -8.39
N VAL A 335 10.87 -16.44 -9.19
CA VAL A 335 11.50 -15.18 -8.80
C VAL A 335 10.79 -14.58 -7.59
N TYR A 336 9.45 -14.54 -7.59
CA TYR A 336 8.68 -14.08 -6.46
C TYR A 336 8.90 -14.96 -5.22
N GLY A 337 8.74 -16.28 -5.36
CA GLY A 337 8.84 -17.24 -4.25
C GLY A 337 10.23 -17.25 -3.63
N SER A 338 11.31 -17.14 -4.44
CA SER A 338 12.69 -17.10 -3.95
C SER A 338 13.00 -15.82 -3.13
N GLY A 339 12.30 -14.74 -3.37
CA GLY A 339 12.38 -13.52 -2.54
C GLY A 339 11.50 -13.58 -1.31
N TYR A 340 10.22 -13.91 -1.51
CA TYR A 340 9.20 -13.85 -0.47
C TYR A 340 9.35 -14.90 0.63
N VAL A 341 9.52 -16.17 0.26
CA VAL A 341 9.55 -17.27 1.26
C VAL A 341 10.72 -17.12 2.24
N PRO A 342 11.97 -16.89 1.80
CA PRO A 342 13.06 -16.65 2.73
C PRO A 342 12.86 -15.40 3.59
N ALA A 343 12.33 -14.32 3.03
CA ALA A 343 12.04 -13.10 3.78
C ALA A 343 11.03 -13.35 4.90
N MET A 344 9.96 -14.10 4.63
CA MET A 344 8.95 -14.48 5.63
C MET A 344 9.52 -15.37 6.73
N LEU A 345 10.28 -16.41 6.36
CA LEU A 345 10.88 -17.32 7.35
C LEU A 345 11.88 -16.59 8.26
N LEU A 346 12.71 -15.72 7.69
CA LEU A 346 13.65 -14.90 8.45
C LEU A 346 12.91 -13.86 9.29
N ALA A 347 11.80 -13.30 8.80
CA ALA A 347 10.97 -12.36 9.57
C ALA A 347 10.42 -13.00 10.85
N LEU A 348 10.00 -14.28 10.80
CA LEU A 348 9.59 -15.02 12.00
C LEU A 348 10.74 -15.11 13.02
N GLY A 349 11.98 -15.36 12.56
CA GLY A 349 13.17 -15.35 13.41
C GLY A 349 13.45 -13.98 14.03
N GLY A 350 13.30 -12.91 13.26
CA GLY A 350 13.43 -11.53 13.76
C GLY A 350 12.35 -11.16 14.78
N ALA A 351 11.12 -11.51 14.49
CA ALA A 351 9.99 -11.30 15.39
C ALA A 351 10.17 -12.06 16.71
N TRP A 352 10.58 -13.32 16.65
CA TRP A 352 10.91 -14.13 17.84
C TRP A 352 12.02 -13.50 18.67
N ARG A 353 13.07 -12.94 18.03
CA ARG A 353 14.15 -12.22 18.71
C ARG A 353 13.64 -10.99 19.46
N LEU A 354 12.76 -10.18 18.85
CA LEU A 354 12.14 -9.04 19.51
C LEU A 354 11.28 -9.48 20.69
N ALA A 355 10.46 -10.51 20.51
CA ALA A 355 9.61 -11.09 21.56
C ALA A 355 10.43 -11.58 22.75
N ARG A 356 11.52 -12.34 22.53
CA ARG A 356 12.44 -12.78 23.59
C ARG A 356 13.11 -11.62 24.34
N ARG A 357 13.33 -10.49 23.66
CA ARG A 357 13.86 -9.27 24.27
C ARG A 357 12.78 -8.38 24.90
N ARG A 358 11.52 -8.82 24.89
CA ARG A 358 10.34 -8.07 25.32
C ARG A 358 10.17 -6.73 24.62
N GLN A 359 10.66 -6.61 23.41
CA GLN A 359 10.52 -5.43 22.55
C GLN A 359 9.21 -5.53 21.74
N TRP A 360 8.09 -5.34 22.42
CA TRP A 360 6.75 -5.53 21.84
C TRP A 360 6.29 -4.39 20.93
N SER A 361 6.84 -3.19 21.10
CA SER A 361 6.42 -2.01 20.35
C SER A 361 6.55 -2.16 18.82
N PRO A 362 7.70 -2.62 18.26
CA PRO A 362 7.83 -2.90 16.83
C PRO A 362 6.88 -4.00 16.35
N LEU A 363 6.70 -5.06 17.14
CA LEU A 363 5.80 -6.16 16.81
C LEU A 363 4.34 -5.72 16.76
N ALA A 364 3.93 -4.90 17.73
CA ALA A 364 2.57 -4.34 17.76
C ALA A 364 2.33 -3.42 16.55
N LEU A 365 3.32 -2.64 16.13
CA LEU A 365 3.22 -1.78 14.96
C LEU A 365 3.11 -2.59 13.66
N CYS A 366 3.96 -3.63 13.49
CA CYS A 366 3.82 -4.58 12.39
C CYS A 366 2.46 -5.27 12.41
N GLY A 367 2.03 -5.74 13.59
CA GLY A 367 0.73 -6.38 13.80
C GLY A 367 -0.43 -5.46 13.41
N ALA A 368 -0.36 -4.16 13.73
CA ALA A 368 -1.37 -3.18 13.33
C ALA A 368 -1.52 -3.09 11.81
N HIS A 369 -0.41 -3.10 11.06
CA HIS A 369 -0.46 -3.13 9.59
C HIS A 369 -1.04 -4.46 9.06
N VAL A 370 -0.64 -5.60 9.63
CA VAL A 370 -1.18 -6.91 9.24
C VAL A 370 -2.68 -6.99 9.52
N VAL A 371 -3.14 -6.50 10.67
CA VAL A 371 -4.57 -6.44 11.02
C VAL A 371 -5.33 -5.50 10.07
N ALA A 372 -4.84 -4.28 9.84
CA ALA A 372 -5.47 -3.34 8.92
C ALA A 372 -5.60 -3.93 7.51
N PHE A 373 -4.53 -4.53 6.99
CA PHE A 373 -4.54 -5.22 5.69
C PHE A 373 -5.51 -6.41 5.69
N GLY A 374 -5.50 -7.21 6.75
CA GLY A 374 -6.36 -8.38 6.89
C GLY A 374 -7.84 -8.01 6.89
N LEU A 375 -8.25 -6.97 7.60
CA LEU A 375 -9.63 -6.46 7.62
C LEU A 375 -10.10 -6.04 6.22
N VAL A 376 -9.28 -5.29 5.50
CA VAL A 376 -9.59 -4.87 4.11
C VAL A 376 -9.64 -6.08 3.19
N THR A 377 -8.67 -6.99 3.28
CA THR A 377 -8.63 -8.19 2.44
C THR A 377 -9.83 -9.10 2.67
N ALA A 378 -10.22 -9.30 3.92
CA ALA A 378 -11.39 -10.12 4.28
C ALA A 378 -12.69 -9.52 3.72
N ALA A 379 -12.87 -8.20 3.85
CA ALA A 379 -14.07 -7.51 3.36
C ALA A 379 -14.11 -7.39 1.84
N PHE A 380 -13.01 -7.02 1.21
CA PHE A 380 -12.93 -6.73 -0.21
C PHE A 380 -12.26 -7.88 -0.97
N TRP A 381 -11.06 -7.65 -1.46
CA TRP A 381 -10.17 -8.62 -2.08
C TRP A 381 -8.76 -8.04 -2.11
N ALA A 382 -7.74 -8.91 -2.18
CA ALA A 382 -6.38 -8.44 -2.42
C ALA A 382 -5.60 -9.39 -3.33
N HIS A 383 -4.88 -8.80 -4.29
CA HIS A 383 -3.78 -9.43 -4.99
C HIS A 383 -2.53 -9.46 -4.10
N THR A 384 -1.54 -10.30 -4.44
CA THR A 384 -0.25 -10.29 -3.76
C THR A 384 0.42 -8.91 -3.80
N SER A 385 0.17 -8.10 -4.85
CA SER A 385 0.63 -6.71 -4.95
C SER A 385 0.07 -5.79 -3.87
N HIS A 386 -1.16 -6.02 -3.41
CA HIS A 386 -1.75 -5.20 -2.34
C HIS A 386 -1.08 -5.44 -0.99
N ARG A 387 -0.52 -6.64 -0.76
CA ARG A 387 0.22 -6.97 0.44
C ARG A 387 1.66 -6.45 0.42
N SER A 388 2.23 -6.18 -0.76
CA SER A 388 3.66 -5.94 -0.94
C SER A 388 4.27 -4.89 -0.01
N TYR A 389 3.51 -3.87 0.40
CA TYR A 389 3.99 -2.88 1.37
C TYR A 389 4.34 -3.48 2.74
N LEU A 390 3.73 -4.63 3.13
CA LEU A 390 4.07 -5.35 4.35
C LEU A 390 5.46 -6.01 4.25
N ASP A 391 5.92 -6.31 3.05
CA ASP A 391 7.21 -6.97 2.84
C ASP A 391 8.38 -6.10 3.33
N VAL A 392 8.22 -4.77 3.41
CA VAL A 392 9.20 -3.86 4.05
C VAL A 392 9.44 -4.24 5.51
N TYR A 393 8.38 -4.56 6.24
CA TYR A 393 8.46 -4.95 7.65
C TYR A 393 9.04 -6.35 7.81
N PHE A 394 8.66 -7.28 6.93
CA PHE A 394 9.22 -8.63 6.93
C PHE A 394 10.71 -8.60 6.62
N ILE A 395 11.15 -7.77 5.68
CA ILE A 395 12.57 -7.58 5.36
C ILE A 395 13.31 -6.89 6.51
N ALA A 396 12.70 -5.91 7.19
CA ALA A 396 13.30 -5.27 8.36
C ALA A 396 13.53 -6.28 9.52
N LEU A 397 12.55 -7.15 9.76
CA LEU A 397 12.66 -8.26 10.72
C LEU A 397 13.70 -9.30 10.27
N ALA A 398 13.75 -9.64 8.99
CA ALA A 398 14.73 -10.57 8.42
C ALA A 398 16.18 -10.05 8.60
N GLY A 399 16.41 -8.75 8.42
CA GLY A 399 17.71 -8.11 8.72
C GLY A 399 18.14 -8.32 10.16
N GLY A 400 17.19 -8.24 11.10
CA GLY A 400 17.42 -8.55 12.51
C GLY A 400 17.80 -10.02 12.75
N ALA A 401 17.13 -10.97 12.09
CA ALA A 401 17.45 -12.38 12.20
C ALA A 401 18.86 -12.71 11.69
N LEU A 402 19.19 -12.26 10.46
CA LEU A 402 20.48 -12.54 9.82
C LEU A 402 21.67 -12.03 10.60
N THR A 403 21.55 -10.85 11.25
CA THR A 403 22.64 -10.31 12.07
C THR A 403 22.82 -11.03 13.40
N SER A 404 21.87 -11.87 13.83
CA SER A 404 22.02 -12.68 15.06
C SER A 404 22.77 -13.97 14.82
N LEU A 405 22.70 -14.55 13.63
CA LEU A 405 23.40 -15.78 13.29
C LEU A 405 24.92 -15.61 13.32
N ARG A 406 25.41 -14.44 12.86
CA ARG A 406 26.84 -14.09 12.87
C ARG A 406 27.44 -13.71 14.23
N ARG A 407 26.64 -13.61 15.31
CA ARG A 407 27.16 -13.33 16.68
C ARG A 407 27.36 -14.60 17.49
N ARG A 408 27.04 -15.77 16.94
CA ARG A 408 27.22 -17.07 17.62
C ARG A 408 28.50 -17.81 17.18
N GLU A 409 29.22 -17.25 16.20
CA GLU A 409 30.59 -17.60 15.82
C GLU A 409 31.60 -16.62 16.45
#